data_fada2c643684c22bcc0a9906e9f8d877
#
_entry.id   fada2c643684c22bcc0a9906e9f8d877
#
_cell.length_a   1.000
_cell.length_b   1.000
_cell.length_c   1.000
_cell.angle_alpha   90.00
_cell.angle_beta   90.00
_cell.angle_gamma   90.00
#
_symmetry.space_group_name_H-M   'P 1'
#
loop_
_entity.id
_entity.type
_entity.pdbx_description
1 polymer ?
#
loop_
_entity_poly.entity_id
_entity_poly.type
_entity_poly.pdbx_seq_one_letter_code
_entity_poly.pdbx_strand_id
1 'polypeptide(L)'
;MVSELKITPVRGGNHHPLSVRTFILDHLAANEEDYIANMHRAYKRALDRIAKENGRRYRYHKPRYHSFEMKVQLLTREGLIEFSGREEESDAPQFEGWLQKPVRRFYRLK
;
A
#
# COMPACT_ATOMS: atom_id res chain seq x y z
N MET A 1 22.27 4.35 3.61
CA MET A 1 22.12 3.88 3.25
C MET A 1 21.62 3.18 2.77
N VAL A 2 21.54 2.92 2.48
CA VAL A 2 21.20 2.27 1.89
C VAL A 2 20.26 1.75 1.75
N SER A 3 19.88 1.88 1.10
CA SER A 3 18.90 1.38 0.98
C SER A 3 18.82 0.18 0.86
N GLU A 4 18.27 -0.17 1.36
CA GLU A 4 18.06 -1.29 1.46
C GLU A 4 17.01 -1.83 0.72
N LEU A 5 16.57 -1.27 -0.27
CA LEU A 5 15.69 -1.88 -1.21
C LEU A 5 16.48 -2.89 -1.98
N LYS A 6 16.84 -3.96 -1.33
CA LYS A 6 17.57 -4.98 -2.01
C LYS A 6 16.65 -5.74 -2.91
N ILE A 7 17.04 -5.95 -4.13
CA ILE A 7 16.29 -6.73 -5.08
C ILE A 7 16.85 -8.12 -5.09
N THR A 8 16.09 -9.06 -4.57
CA THR A 8 16.52 -10.45 -4.56
C THR A 8 16.14 -11.12 -5.87
N PRO A 9 16.86 -12.16 -6.28
CA PRO A 9 16.51 -12.88 -7.50
C PRO A 9 15.09 -13.41 -7.45
N VAL A 10 14.36 -13.25 -8.53
CA VAL A 10 12.97 -13.68 -8.59
C VAL A 10 12.89 -15.10 -9.05
N ARG A 11 12.14 -15.89 -8.32
CA ARG A 11 11.81 -17.21 -8.79
C ARG A 11 10.33 -17.31 -8.73
N GLY A 12 9.67 -17.63 -9.80
CA GLY A 12 8.24 -17.80 -9.81
C GLY A 12 7.45 -16.56 -10.13
N GLY A 13 8.08 -15.47 -10.37
CA GLY A 13 7.43 -14.36 -11.02
C GLY A 13 6.61 -13.38 -10.21
N ASN A 14 6.22 -13.68 -8.99
CA ASN A 14 5.39 -12.75 -8.21
C ASN A 14 6.16 -12.04 -7.13
N HIS A 15 7.45 -11.99 -7.26
CA HIS A 15 8.28 -11.35 -6.26
C HIS A 15 8.29 -9.84 -6.44
N HIS A 16 8.19 -9.12 -5.34
CA HIS A 16 8.29 -7.67 -5.35
C HIS A 16 9.59 -7.24 -4.69
N PRO A 17 10.32 -6.30 -5.28
CA PRO A 17 11.57 -5.84 -4.69
C PRO A 17 11.35 -5.01 -3.43
N LEU A 18 10.13 -4.56 -3.22
CA LEU A 18 9.77 -3.76 -2.06
C LEU A 18 8.61 -4.46 -1.35
N SER A 19 8.85 -4.86 -0.12
CA SER A 19 7.83 -5.52 0.66
C SER A 19 6.66 -4.57 0.93
N VAL A 20 5.43 -5.05 0.78
CA VAL A 20 4.25 -4.26 1.11
C VAL A 20 4.30 -3.84 2.58
N ARG A 21 4.68 -4.77 3.45
CA ARG A 21 4.78 -4.50 4.87
C ARG A 21 5.76 -3.34 5.16
N THR A 22 6.95 -3.42 4.60
CA THR A 22 7.96 -2.39 4.80
C THR A 22 7.48 -1.05 4.25
N PHE A 23 6.87 -1.09 3.06
CA PHE A 23 6.37 0.13 2.45
C PHE A 23 5.33 0.81 3.33
N ILE A 24 4.35 0.05 3.84
CA ILE A 24 3.29 0.63 4.65
C ILE A 24 3.87 1.29 5.90
N LEU A 25 4.77 0.60 6.58
CA LEU A 25 5.35 1.13 7.81
C LEU A 25 6.15 2.40 7.54
N ASP A 26 6.96 2.39 6.48
CA ASP A 26 7.75 3.57 6.13
C ASP A 26 6.87 4.73 5.68
N HIS A 27 5.84 4.41 4.92
CA HIS A 27 4.92 5.43 4.43
C HIS A 27 4.20 6.13 5.58
N LEU A 28 3.73 5.36 6.56
CA LEU A 28 3.05 5.95 7.71
C LEU A 28 4.00 6.64 8.66
N ALA A 29 5.27 6.25 8.67
CA ALA A 29 6.25 6.98 9.45
C ALA A 29 6.49 8.37 8.86
N ALA A 30 6.36 8.50 7.55
CA ALA A 30 6.59 9.78 6.86
C ALA A 30 5.33 10.63 6.76
N ASN A 31 4.14 10.04 6.86
CA ASN A 31 2.89 10.72 6.57
C ASN A 31 1.87 10.55 7.68
N GLU A 32 2.20 10.72 8.88
CA GLU A 32 1.31 10.62 10.05
C GLU A 32 0.15 9.63 9.92
N GLU A 33 -0.68 9.75 8.91
CA GLU A 33 -1.80 8.84 8.65
C GLU A 33 -2.12 8.84 7.16
N ASP A 34 -2.75 7.76 6.70
CA ASP A 34 -3.20 7.68 5.31
C ASP A 34 -4.26 6.58 5.18
N TYR A 35 -4.95 6.56 4.06
CA TYR A 35 -5.97 5.56 3.81
C TYR A 35 -5.50 4.56 2.76
N ILE A 36 -6.12 3.38 2.77
CA ILE A 36 -5.62 2.23 2.00
C ILE A 36 -5.47 2.52 0.51
N ALA A 37 -6.49 3.13 -0.11
CA ALA A 37 -6.44 3.36 -1.55
C ALA A 37 -5.25 4.25 -1.93
N ASN A 38 -4.95 5.26 -1.12
CA ASN A 38 -3.83 6.13 -1.42
C ASN A 38 -2.50 5.43 -1.22
N MET A 39 -2.39 4.64 -0.16
CA MET A 39 -1.19 3.85 0.08
C MET A 39 -0.96 2.84 -1.03
N HIS A 40 -2.03 2.22 -1.51
CA HIS A 40 -1.93 1.26 -2.61
C HIS A 40 -1.42 1.93 -3.88
N ARG A 41 -1.95 3.10 -4.22
CA ARG A 41 -1.47 3.85 -5.38
C ARG A 41 0.00 4.23 -5.23
N ALA A 42 0.38 4.68 -4.03
CA ALA A 42 1.76 5.07 -3.77
C ALA A 42 2.71 3.87 -3.89
N TYR A 43 2.28 2.71 -3.42
CA TYR A 43 3.08 1.50 -3.54
C TYR A 43 3.29 1.12 -5.01
N LYS A 44 2.24 1.19 -5.82
CA LYS A 44 2.35 0.88 -7.24
C LYS A 44 3.32 1.84 -7.93
N ARG A 45 3.26 3.13 -7.58
CA ARG A 45 4.19 4.11 -8.15
C ARG A 45 5.63 3.82 -7.71
N ALA A 46 5.80 3.39 -6.48
CA ALA A 46 7.14 3.05 -5.98
C ALA A 46 7.73 1.87 -6.74
N LEU A 47 6.91 0.85 -7.03
CA LEU A 47 7.37 -0.29 -7.81
C LEU A 47 7.77 0.14 -9.22
N ASP A 48 7.01 1.01 -9.85
CA ASP A 48 7.34 1.49 -11.18
C ASP A 48 8.63 2.30 -11.17
N ARG A 49 8.85 3.10 -10.13
CA ARG A 49 10.07 3.88 -10.01
C ARG A 49 11.27 2.97 -9.85
N ILE A 50 11.16 1.94 -9.02
CA ILE A 50 12.25 0.99 -8.82
C ILE A 50 12.55 0.25 -10.12
N ALA A 51 11.52 -0.16 -10.87
CA ALA A 51 11.73 -0.83 -12.14
C ALA A 51 12.48 0.08 -13.11
N LYS A 52 12.11 1.34 -13.16
CA LYS A 52 12.77 2.29 -14.05
C LYS A 52 14.23 2.52 -13.63
N GLU A 53 14.47 2.69 -12.35
CA GLU A 53 15.82 2.93 -11.84
C GLU A 53 16.74 1.74 -12.08
N ASN A 54 16.18 0.55 -12.11
CA ASN A 54 16.96 -0.65 -12.35
C ASN A 54 17.02 -1.05 -13.82
N GLY A 55 16.51 -0.23 -14.70
CA GLY A 55 16.55 -0.50 -16.13
C GLY A 55 15.73 -1.71 -16.54
N ARG A 56 14.72 -2.07 -15.80
CA ARG A 56 13.92 -3.24 -16.12
C ARG A 56 13.14 -3.04 -17.39
N ARG A 57 13.14 -4.06 -18.23
CA ARG A 57 12.38 -4.04 -19.47
C ARG A 57 10.88 -4.14 -19.20
N TYR A 58 10.49 -4.91 -18.18
CA TYR A 58 9.09 -5.09 -17.84
C TYR A 58 8.87 -4.60 -16.42
N ARG A 59 7.67 -4.11 -16.19
CA ARG A 59 7.30 -3.63 -14.86
C ARG A 59 7.09 -4.79 -13.91
N TYR A 60 7.25 -4.53 -12.63
CA TYR A 60 6.94 -5.51 -11.62
C TYR A 60 5.44 -5.74 -11.55
N HIS A 61 5.06 -6.97 -11.20
CA HIS A 61 3.67 -7.30 -10.97
C HIS A 61 3.17 -6.54 -9.74
N LYS A 62 2.01 -5.92 -9.84
CA LYS A 62 1.46 -5.12 -8.75
C LYS A 62 0.32 -5.85 -8.06
N PRO A 63 0.27 -5.79 -6.73
CA PRO A 63 -0.83 -6.45 -6.02
C PRO A 63 -2.15 -5.75 -6.30
N ARG A 64 -3.22 -6.52 -6.28
CA ARG A 64 -4.56 -5.95 -6.39
C ARG A 64 -4.90 -5.22 -5.10
N TYR A 65 -5.89 -4.35 -5.17
CA TYR A 65 -6.32 -3.60 -4.02
C TYR A 65 -6.65 -4.50 -2.82
N HIS A 66 -7.39 -5.56 -3.07
CA HIS A 66 -7.79 -6.46 -1.98
C HIS A 66 -6.57 -7.10 -1.30
N SER A 67 -5.58 -7.51 -2.08
CA SER A 67 -4.37 -8.10 -1.52
C SER A 67 -3.63 -7.08 -0.66
N PHE A 68 -3.57 -5.83 -1.12
CA PHE A 68 -2.92 -4.78 -0.35
C PHE A 68 -3.70 -4.51 0.93
N GLU A 69 -5.02 -4.44 0.83
CA GLU A 69 -5.89 -4.23 1.99
C GLU A 69 -5.69 -5.31 3.04
N MET A 70 -5.55 -6.56 2.62
CA MET A 70 -5.32 -7.66 3.55
C MET A 70 -4.02 -7.47 4.33
N LYS A 71 -2.99 -6.89 3.70
CA LYS A 71 -1.75 -6.61 4.40
C LYS A 71 -1.96 -5.51 5.46
N VAL A 72 -2.76 -4.50 5.14
CA VAL A 72 -3.08 -3.46 6.12
C VAL A 72 -3.81 -4.08 7.31
N GLN A 73 -4.77 -4.97 7.05
CA GLN A 73 -5.49 -5.63 8.11
C GLN A 73 -4.57 -6.50 8.97
N LEU A 74 -3.62 -7.18 8.33
CA LEU A 74 -2.67 -8.00 9.06
C LEU A 74 -1.79 -7.15 9.99
N LEU A 75 -1.28 -6.03 9.48
CA LEU A 75 -0.47 -5.14 10.30
C LEU A 75 -1.27 -4.56 11.47
N THR A 76 -2.55 -4.31 11.25
CA THR A 76 -3.44 -3.84 12.30
C THR A 76 -3.58 -4.91 13.39
N ARG A 77 -3.77 -6.15 12.99
CA ARG A 77 -3.89 -7.25 13.95
C ARG A 77 -2.59 -7.49 14.69
N GLU A 78 -1.46 -7.26 14.05
CA GLU A 78 -0.16 -7.40 14.70
C GLU A 78 0.14 -6.26 15.67
N GLY A 79 -0.69 -5.22 15.66
CA GLY A 79 -0.49 -4.10 16.57
C GLY A 79 0.55 -3.10 16.13
N LEU A 80 0.96 -3.12 14.87
CA LEU A 80 1.96 -2.21 14.35
C LEU A 80 1.35 -0.92 13.82
N ILE A 81 0.12 -0.98 13.35
CA ILE A 81 -0.63 0.18 12.92
C ILE A 81 -2.03 0.11 13.52
N GLU A 82 -2.75 1.21 13.49
CA GLU A 82 -4.09 1.27 14.03
C GLU A 82 -4.95 2.24 13.24
N PHE A 83 -6.26 2.06 13.33
CA PHE A 83 -7.21 3.03 12.79
C PHE A 83 -7.04 4.32 13.57
N SER A 84 -6.82 5.44 12.87
CA SER A 84 -6.54 6.71 13.52
C SER A 84 -7.77 7.38 14.13
N GLY A 85 -8.96 6.87 13.79
CA GLY A 85 -10.21 7.49 14.20
C GLY A 85 -10.77 8.44 13.17
N ARG A 86 -10.02 8.74 12.12
CA ARG A 86 -10.47 9.66 11.09
C ARG A 86 -11.12 8.91 9.94
N GLU A 87 -12.29 9.38 9.55
CA GLU A 87 -12.99 8.86 8.37
C GLU A 87 -13.42 10.02 7.50
N GLU A 88 -13.41 9.82 6.20
CA GLU A 88 -13.90 10.82 5.24
C GLU A 88 -14.72 10.12 4.18
N GLU A 89 -15.70 10.82 3.63
CA GLU A 89 -16.44 10.29 2.50
C GLU A 89 -15.52 10.22 1.30
N SER A 90 -15.61 9.12 0.57
CA SER A 90 -14.83 8.96 -0.64
C SER A 90 -15.40 9.82 -1.75
N ASP A 91 -14.54 10.25 -2.69
CA ASP A 91 -14.98 10.96 -3.88
C ASP A 91 -15.57 10.00 -4.91
N ALA A 92 -15.50 8.70 -4.67
CA ALA A 92 -16.03 7.72 -5.61
C ALA A 92 -17.54 7.90 -5.75
N PRO A 93 -18.08 7.72 -6.96
CA PRO A 93 -19.52 7.80 -7.12
C PRO A 93 -20.21 6.72 -6.31
N GLN A 94 -21.39 7.06 -5.81
CA GLN A 94 -22.20 6.09 -5.10
C GLN A 94 -22.99 5.30 -6.14
N PHE A 95 -22.78 3.99 -6.15
CA PHE A 95 -23.51 3.14 -7.08
C PHE A 95 -24.92 2.93 -6.60
N GLU A 96 -25.79 2.73 -7.59
CA GLU A 96 -27.16 2.40 -7.30
C GLU A 96 -27.23 1.14 -6.46
N GLY A 97 -28.02 1.15 -5.41
CA GLY A 97 -28.12 0.03 -4.51
C GLY A 97 -27.23 0.12 -3.27
N TRP A 98 -26.31 1.03 -3.24
CA TRP A 98 -25.53 1.26 -2.03
C TRP A 98 -26.34 2.08 -1.05
N LEU A 99 -26.34 1.63 0.21
CA LEU A 99 -27.10 2.31 1.24
C LEU A 99 -26.43 3.59 1.71
N GLN A 100 -25.12 3.68 1.57
CA GLN A 100 -24.39 4.88 1.96
C GLN A 100 -23.14 4.99 1.12
N LYS A 101 -22.55 6.18 1.07
CA LYS A 101 -21.33 6.40 0.33
C LYS A 101 -20.17 5.65 0.96
N PRO A 102 -19.23 5.17 0.13
CA PRO A 102 -18.01 4.57 0.68
C PRO A 102 -17.24 5.61 1.49
N VAL A 103 -16.60 5.16 2.54
CA VAL A 103 -15.78 6.04 3.38
C VAL A 103 -14.34 5.58 3.34
N ARG A 104 -13.43 6.55 3.53
CA ARG A 104 -12.01 6.29 3.69
C ARG A 104 -11.71 6.24 5.16
N ARG A 105 -11.04 5.18 5.60
CA ARG A 105 -10.59 5.07 6.98
C ARG A 105 -9.08 5.27 6.99
N PHE A 106 -8.61 6.15 7.87
CA PHE A 106 -7.21 6.48 7.94
C PHE A 106 -6.52 5.61 9.00
N TYR A 107 -5.30 5.21 8.69
CA TYR A 107 -4.48 4.38 9.57
C TYR A 107 -3.20 5.12 9.88
N ARG A 108 -2.61 4.80 11.04
CA ARG A 108 -1.37 5.42 11.48
C ARG A 108 -0.53 4.39 12.22
N LEU A 109 0.75 4.70 12.43
CA LEU A 109 1.58 3.83 13.26
C LEU A 109 1.05 3.87 14.68
N LYS A 110 1.11 2.73 15.32
CA LYS A 110 0.65 2.62 16.69
C LYS A 110 1.70 3.09 17.69
#